data_7aab1d49edcdceca4bbacbf9718b2848
#
_entry.id   7aab1d49edcdceca4bbacbf9718b2848
#
_cell.length_a   1.000
_cell.length_b   1.000
_cell.length_c   1.000
_cell.angle_alpha   90.00
_cell.angle_beta   90.00
_cell.angle_gamma   90.00
#
_symmetry.space_group_name_H-M   'P 1'
#
loop_
_entity.id
_entity.type
_entity.pdbx_description
1 polymer ?
#
loop_
_entity_poly.entity_id
_entity_poly.type
_entity_poly.pdbx_seq_one_letter_code
_entity_poly.pdbx_strand_id
1 'polypeptide(L)'
;ELREREKKAVMKNDAYKLMLQRQFERLQKKAYPVIRSTPENAENDVQVFLASESEPYDVVLYDLPGTMGTKGVIYTISLLNYLFIPMRADRLVMQSTLNFAQTVYDKFVENPATNIQEVFLFWNMEDRRERTNIYTLYERILATLDMKVYISRIQMRSKFSRELADADGTVYRSTLFRSDGTFLRESAMAALMDEICTTIGI
;
A
#
# COMPACT_ATOMS: atom_id res chain seq x y z
N GLU A 1 7.51 11.78 5.75
CA GLU A 1 7.23 12.45 7.03
C GLU A 1 7.21 11.44 8.19
N LEU A 2 6.41 10.36 8.14
CA LEU A 2 6.34 9.33 9.19
C LEU A 2 7.73 8.73 9.47
N ARG A 3 8.45 8.26 8.46
CA ARG A 3 9.80 7.68 8.58
C ARG A 3 10.77 8.61 9.33
N GLU A 4 10.75 9.91 9.04
CA GLU A 4 11.65 10.86 9.69
C GLU A 4 11.26 11.12 11.15
N ARG A 5 9.97 11.13 11.47
CA ARG A 5 9.50 11.19 12.86
C ARG A 5 9.93 9.95 13.66
N GLU A 6 9.79 8.78 13.07
CA GLU A 6 10.21 7.51 13.69
C GLU A 6 11.72 7.46 13.93
N LYS A 7 12.54 7.83 12.93
CA LYS A 7 14.00 7.93 13.12
C LYS A 7 14.37 8.84 14.28
N LYS A 8 13.74 10.02 14.38
CA LYS A 8 13.97 10.94 15.49
C LYS A 8 13.56 10.35 16.84
N ALA A 9 12.45 9.60 16.89
CA ALA A 9 12.01 8.93 18.12
C ALA A 9 12.98 7.83 18.55
N VAL A 10 13.46 7.02 17.60
CA VAL A 10 14.48 5.98 17.86
C VAL A 10 15.77 6.60 18.37
N MET A 11 16.24 7.70 17.78
CA MET A 11 17.47 8.35 18.24
C MET A 11 17.41 8.86 19.67
N LYS A 12 16.22 9.23 20.14
CA LYS A 12 15.99 9.80 21.48
C LYS A 12 15.66 8.76 22.56
N ASN A 13 15.40 7.51 22.18
CA ASN A 13 14.93 6.47 23.10
C ASN A 13 15.75 5.19 22.94
N ASP A 14 16.52 4.85 23.97
CA ASP A 14 17.41 3.68 23.95
C ASP A 14 16.64 2.35 23.88
N ALA A 15 15.41 2.28 24.39
CA ALA A 15 14.58 1.09 24.26
C ALA A 15 14.21 0.85 22.78
N TYR A 16 13.91 1.91 22.00
CA TYR A 16 13.68 1.78 20.57
C TYR A 16 14.92 1.41 19.78
N LYS A 17 16.10 1.95 20.14
CA LYS A 17 17.36 1.53 19.52
C LYS A 17 17.60 0.03 19.72
N LEU A 18 17.44 -0.43 20.96
CA LEU A 18 17.60 -1.85 21.30
C LEU A 18 16.56 -2.72 20.55
N MET A 19 15.32 -2.28 20.45
CA MET A 19 14.27 -2.99 19.72
C MET A 19 14.61 -3.11 18.22
N LEU A 20 15.11 -2.03 17.59
CA LEU A 20 15.52 -2.04 16.19
C LEU A 20 16.73 -2.96 15.95
N GLN A 21 17.71 -2.93 16.86
CA GLN A 21 18.86 -3.82 16.82
C GLN A 21 18.44 -5.29 16.91
N ARG A 22 17.61 -5.65 17.89
CA ARG A 22 17.07 -7.02 18.03
C ARG A 22 16.27 -7.47 16.81
N GLN A 23 15.49 -6.55 16.21
CA GLN A 23 14.77 -6.83 14.96
C GLN A 23 15.76 -7.14 13.83
N PHE A 24 16.81 -6.34 13.68
CA PHE A 24 17.84 -6.59 12.66
C PHE A 24 18.57 -7.91 12.88
N GLU A 25 18.99 -8.20 14.12
CA GLU A 25 19.66 -9.47 14.49
C GLU A 25 18.79 -10.70 14.15
N ARG A 26 17.47 -10.60 14.38
CA ARG A 26 16.53 -11.69 14.09
C ARG A 26 16.19 -11.86 12.62
N LEU A 27 16.01 -10.76 11.89
CA LEU A 27 15.53 -10.80 10.50
C LEU A 27 16.66 -10.78 9.48
N GLN A 28 17.86 -10.34 9.89
CA GLN A 28 19.01 -10.06 9.01
C GLN A 28 18.66 -9.12 7.85
N LYS A 29 17.64 -8.29 8.05
CA LYS A 29 17.13 -7.33 7.06
C LYS A 29 17.02 -5.94 7.68
N LYS A 30 17.48 -4.95 6.94
CA LYS A 30 17.26 -3.53 7.27
C LYS A 30 15.81 -3.12 6.94
N ALA A 31 15.34 -2.04 7.55
CA ALA A 31 14.09 -1.44 7.13
C ALA A 31 14.22 -0.93 5.68
N TYR A 32 13.18 -1.19 4.88
CA TYR A 32 13.15 -0.75 3.48
C TYR A 32 13.36 0.78 3.36
N PRO A 33 14.01 1.26 2.30
CA PRO A 33 14.18 2.69 2.09
C PRO A 33 12.83 3.36 1.79
N VAL A 34 12.73 4.64 2.12
CA VAL A 34 11.59 5.49 1.76
C VAL A 34 12.16 6.75 1.14
N ILE A 35 11.88 6.95 -0.13
CA ILE A 35 12.34 8.09 -0.93
C ILE A 35 11.16 9.07 -1.04
N ARG A 36 11.41 10.33 -0.73
CA ARG A 36 10.44 11.39 -0.97
C ARG A 36 10.70 11.99 -2.34
N SER A 37 9.68 12.01 -3.16
CA SER A 37 9.74 12.58 -4.50
C SER A 37 8.48 13.38 -4.85
N THR A 38 8.43 13.92 -6.03
CA THR A 38 7.23 14.47 -6.67
C THR A 38 6.79 13.51 -7.79
N PRO A 39 5.51 13.55 -8.20
CA PRO A 39 5.05 12.68 -9.29
C PRO A 39 5.87 12.83 -10.58
N GLU A 40 6.39 14.02 -10.86
CA GLU A 40 7.19 14.32 -12.05
C GLU A 40 8.59 13.70 -12.01
N ASN A 41 9.15 13.53 -10.81
CA ASN A 41 10.53 13.07 -10.60
C ASN A 41 10.60 11.63 -10.06
N ALA A 42 9.48 11.04 -9.68
CA ALA A 42 9.43 9.78 -8.94
C ALA A 42 10.24 8.67 -9.63
N GLU A 43 10.07 8.49 -10.93
CA GLU A 43 10.81 7.47 -11.68
C GLU A 43 12.31 7.75 -11.72
N ASN A 44 12.69 8.98 -12.01
CA ASN A 44 14.11 9.35 -12.05
C ASN A 44 14.79 9.15 -10.69
N ASP A 45 14.13 9.57 -9.61
CA ASP A 45 14.66 9.41 -8.25
C ASP A 45 14.81 7.94 -7.87
N VAL A 46 13.87 7.07 -8.28
CA VAL A 46 13.97 5.62 -8.09
C VAL A 46 15.14 5.06 -8.88
N GLN A 47 15.30 5.40 -10.15
CA GLN A 47 16.39 4.89 -10.99
C GLN A 47 17.76 5.30 -10.44
N VAL A 48 17.91 6.55 -10.01
CA VAL A 48 19.14 7.05 -9.36
C VAL A 48 19.41 6.27 -8.07
N PHE A 49 18.40 6.04 -7.26
CA PHE A 49 18.53 5.27 -6.03
C PHE A 49 18.95 3.82 -6.33
N LEU A 50 18.25 3.11 -7.22
CA LEU A 50 18.54 1.72 -7.56
C LEU A 50 19.96 1.55 -8.14
N ALA A 51 20.41 2.52 -8.94
CA ALA A 51 21.77 2.51 -9.48
C ALA A 51 22.88 2.71 -8.40
N SER A 52 22.53 3.24 -7.24
CA SER A 52 23.45 3.42 -6.10
C SER A 52 23.49 2.22 -5.15
N GLU A 53 22.55 1.29 -5.25
CA GLU A 53 22.47 0.13 -4.38
C GLU A 53 23.28 -1.04 -4.93
N SER A 54 23.88 -1.83 -4.04
CA SER A 54 24.69 -3.00 -4.39
C SER A 54 23.85 -4.27 -4.61
N GLU A 55 22.65 -4.28 -4.08
CA GLU A 55 21.74 -5.43 -4.16
C GLU A 55 20.43 -5.02 -4.85
N PRO A 56 19.84 -5.89 -5.69
CA PRO A 56 18.59 -5.58 -6.36
C PRO A 56 17.40 -5.57 -5.38
N TYR A 57 16.38 -4.82 -5.73
CA TYR A 57 15.08 -4.85 -5.06
C TYR A 57 14.09 -5.64 -5.91
N ASP A 58 13.32 -6.51 -5.29
CA ASP A 58 12.28 -7.29 -5.96
C ASP A 58 11.06 -6.43 -6.33
N VAL A 59 10.76 -5.41 -5.50
CA VAL A 59 9.57 -4.57 -5.64
C VAL A 59 9.87 -3.13 -5.29
N VAL A 60 9.33 -2.22 -6.10
CA VAL A 60 9.25 -0.78 -5.80
C VAL A 60 7.79 -0.39 -5.65
N LEU A 61 7.44 0.20 -4.51
CA LEU A 61 6.09 0.68 -4.24
C LEU A 61 6.02 2.21 -4.39
N TYR A 62 5.13 2.68 -5.24
CA TYR A 62 4.83 4.10 -5.42
C TYR A 62 3.56 4.45 -4.65
N ASP A 63 3.67 5.34 -3.65
CA ASP A 63 2.52 5.92 -2.95
C ASP A 63 2.08 7.18 -3.71
N LEU A 64 1.03 7.05 -4.51
CA LEU A 64 0.56 8.08 -5.42
C LEU A 64 -0.61 8.86 -4.83
N PRO A 65 -0.77 10.15 -5.20
CA PRO A 65 -1.99 10.89 -4.91
C PRO A 65 -3.22 10.20 -5.50
N GLY A 66 -4.35 10.23 -4.80
CA GLY A 66 -5.62 9.64 -5.25
C GLY A 66 -6.29 10.37 -6.43
N THR A 67 -5.55 11.12 -7.22
CA THR A 67 -6.07 11.87 -8.37
C THR A 67 -5.10 11.79 -9.55
N MET A 68 -5.62 11.76 -10.77
CA MET A 68 -4.83 11.87 -12.00
C MET A 68 -4.71 13.34 -12.48
N GLY A 69 -4.70 14.28 -11.54
CA GLY A 69 -4.77 15.72 -11.86
C GLY A 69 -3.52 16.32 -12.47
N THR A 70 -2.39 15.62 -12.44
CA THR A 70 -1.12 16.13 -13.00
C THR A 70 -0.53 15.18 -14.04
N LYS A 71 0.23 15.75 -14.98
CA LYS A 71 0.95 14.96 -15.99
C LYS A 71 1.96 13.98 -15.36
N GLY A 72 2.56 14.37 -14.23
CA GLY A 72 3.51 13.53 -13.51
C GLY A 72 2.86 12.26 -12.95
N VAL A 73 1.67 12.36 -12.35
CA VAL A 73 0.92 11.19 -11.87
C VAL A 73 0.57 10.26 -13.04
N ILE A 74 0.07 10.81 -14.14
CA ILE A 74 -0.27 10.04 -15.35
C ILE A 74 0.97 9.31 -15.89
N TYR A 75 2.09 10.02 -15.98
CA TYR A 75 3.35 9.44 -16.42
C TYR A 75 3.82 8.32 -15.48
N THR A 76 3.84 8.56 -14.17
CA THR A 76 4.23 7.51 -13.21
C THR A 76 3.33 6.30 -13.32
N ILE A 77 2.00 6.48 -13.39
CA ILE A 77 1.05 5.37 -13.55
C ILE A 77 1.40 4.54 -14.81
N SER A 78 1.73 5.17 -15.93
CA SER A 78 2.05 4.46 -17.18
C SER A 78 3.29 3.55 -17.11
N LEU A 79 4.15 3.75 -16.12
CA LEU A 79 5.38 2.99 -15.91
C LEU A 79 5.21 1.82 -14.92
N LEU A 80 4.12 1.80 -14.15
CA LEU A 80 3.87 0.73 -13.17
C LEU A 80 3.56 -0.59 -13.88
N ASN A 81 3.88 -1.71 -13.21
CA ASN A 81 3.44 -3.02 -13.67
C ASN A 81 2.03 -3.35 -13.16
N TYR A 82 1.73 -2.97 -11.93
CA TYR A 82 0.45 -3.22 -11.27
C TYR A 82 -0.04 -1.98 -10.54
N LEU A 83 -1.35 -1.79 -10.50
CA LEU A 83 -1.97 -0.74 -9.70
C LEU A 83 -2.94 -1.36 -8.69
N PHE A 84 -2.80 -1.01 -7.42
CA PHE A 84 -3.66 -1.47 -6.33
C PHE A 84 -4.50 -0.32 -5.81
N ILE A 85 -5.82 -0.41 -5.93
CA ILE A 85 -6.75 0.67 -5.60
C ILE A 85 -7.57 0.28 -4.36
N PRO A 86 -7.34 0.94 -3.21
CA PRO A 86 -8.19 0.74 -2.04
C PRO A 86 -9.58 1.35 -2.28
N MET A 87 -10.62 0.60 -1.94
CA MET A 87 -12.00 1.06 -1.99
C MET A 87 -12.66 0.94 -0.62
N ARG A 88 -13.65 1.78 -0.37
CA ARG A 88 -14.43 1.78 0.85
C ARG A 88 -15.92 1.71 0.52
N ALA A 89 -16.70 1.04 1.37
CA ALA A 89 -18.15 0.91 1.22
C ALA A 89 -18.87 2.24 1.57
N ASP A 90 -18.54 3.28 0.85
CA ASP A 90 -19.16 4.61 0.87
C ASP A 90 -19.56 4.97 -0.55
N ARG A 91 -20.79 5.44 -0.74
CA ARG A 91 -21.35 5.65 -2.08
C ARG A 91 -20.55 6.65 -2.92
N LEU A 92 -20.11 7.75 -2.31
CA LEU A 92 -19.34 8.78 -3.02
C LEU A 92 -17.93 8.32 -3.33
N VAL A 93 -17.29 7.64 -2.35
CA VAL A 93 -15.97 7.05 -2.51
C VAL A 93 -16.01 6.00 -3.62
N MET A 94 -16.99 5.10 -3.61
CA MET A 94 -17.11 4.05 -4.62
C MET A 94 -17.28 4.62 -6.03
N GLN A 95 -18.14 5.64 -6.21
CA GLN A 95 -18.33 6.25 -7.52
C GLN A 95 -17.02 6.84 -8.08
N SER A 96 -16.28 7.57 -7.25
CA SER A 96 -14.98 8.14 -7.65
C SER A 96 -13.93 7.04 -7.90
N THR A 97 -13.91 5.99 -7.08
CA THR A 97 -13.00 4.86 -7.23
C THR A 97 -13.26 4.09 -8.53
N LEU A 98 -14.52 3.80 -8.83
CA LEU A 98 -14.91 3.13 -10.08
C LEU A 98 -14.56 3.95 -11.31
N ASN A 99 -14.85 5.25 -11.30
CA ASN A 99 -14.48 6.13 -12.41
C ASN A 99 -12.97 6.21 -12.60
N PHE A 100 -12.21 6.25 -11.52
CA PHE A 100 -10.75 6.23 -11.57
C PHE A 100 -10.23 4.90 -12.13
N ALA A 101 -10.69 3.77 -11.59
CA ALA A 101 -10.27 2.43 -12.03
C ALA A 101 -10.60 2.20 -13.51
N GLN A 102 -11.81 2.56 -13.96
CA GLN A 102 -12.21 2.46 -15.35
C GLN A 102 -11.32 3.33 -16.25
N THR A 103 -11.05 4.57 -15.83
CA THR A 103 -10.16 5.46 -16.60
C THR A 103 -8.74 4.91 -16.73
N VAL A 104 -8.24 4.29 -15.65
CA VAL A 104 -6.90 3.65 -15.70
C VAL A 104 -6.94 2.45 -16.64
N TYR A 105 -7.97 1.62 -16.56
CA TYR A 105 -8.11 0.44 -17.40
C TYR A 105 -8.12 0.84 -18.89
N ASP A 106 -9.04 1.72 -19.27
CA ASP A 106 -9.22 2.15 -20.67
C ASP A 106 -7.98 2.86 -21.25
N LYS A 107 -7.27 3.63 -20.43
CA LYS A 107 -6.15 4.45 -20.93
C LYS A 107 -4.79 3.79 -20.85
N PHE A 108 -4.62 2.86 -19.90
CA PHE A 108 -3.31 2.30 -19.60
C PHE A 108 -3.26 0.78 -19.76
N VAL A 109 -4.22 0.01 -19.24
CA VAL A 109 -4.18 -1.45 -19.37
C VAL A 109 -4.37 -1.89 -20.83
N GLU A 110 -5.28 -1.27 -21.54
CA GLU A 110 -5.52 -1.54 -22.96
C GLU A 110 -4.49 -0.89 -23.90
N ASN A 111 -3.61 -0.06 -23.36
CA ASN A 111 -2.64 0.70 -24.17
C ASN A 111 -1.26 0.00 -24.17
N PRO A 112 -0.82 -0.54 -25.31
CA PRO A 112 0.46 -1.25 -25.40
C PRO A 112 1.69 -0.35 -25.19
N ALA A 113 1.53 0.96 -25.14
CA ALA A 113 2.61 1.91 -24.85
C ALA A 113 2.87 2.10 -23.35
N THR A 114 2.14 1.42 -22.48
CA THR A 114 2.32 1.46 -21.02
C THR A 114 2.79 0.11 -20.49
N ASN A 115 3.32 0.11 -19.27
CA ASN A 115 3.82 -1.11 -18.63
C ASN A 115 2.76 -1.80 -17.76
N ILE A 116 1.59 -1.18 -17.56
CA ILE A 116 0.56 -1.73 -16.68
C ILE A 116 0.01 -3.04 -17.25
N GLN A 117 0.17 -4.09 -16.47
CA GLN A 117 -0.37 -5.40 -16.78
C GLN A 117 -1.80 -5.55 -16.26
N GLU A 118 -2.08 -4.98 -15.08
CA GLU A 118 -3.38 -5.15 -14.43
C GLU A 118 -3.64 -4.14 -13.31
N VAL A 119 -4.93 -3.94 -13.03
CA VAL A 119 -5.46 -3.12 -11.94
C VAL A 119 -6.26 -3.99 -10.99
N PHE A 120 -5.93 -3.92 -9.71
CA PHE A 120 -6.62 -4.66 -8.67
C PHE A 120 -7.27 -3.71 -7.66
N LEU A 121 -8.50 -4.03 -7.28
CA LEU A 121 -9.20 -3.33 -6.22
C LEU A 121 -9.21 -4.19 -4.95
N PHE A 122 -9.26 -3.56 -3.79
CA PHE A 122 -9.44 -4.25 -2.53
C PHE A 122 -10.25 -3.43 -1.53
N TRP A 123 -11.04 -4.12 -0.71
CA TRP A 123 -11.82 -3.48 0.34
C TRP A 123 -10.90 -3.02 1.47
N ASN A 124 -10.97 -1.73 1.78
CA ASN A 124 -10.26 -1.10 2.88
C ASN A 124 -11.25 -0.52 3.89
N MET A 125 -10.90 -0.58 5.17
CA MET A 125 -11.71 -0.05 6.27
C MET A 125 -13.12 -0.68 6.35
N GLU A 126 -13.24 -2.00 6.10
CA GLU A 126 -14.49 -2.72 6.27
C GLU A 126 -14.95 -2.68 7.75
N ASP A 127 -16.13 -2.15 8.00
CA ASP A 127 -16.74 -2.21 9.34
C ASP A 127 -17.69 -3.39 9.42
N ARG A 128 -17.32 -4.42 10.18
CA ARG A 128 -18.14 -5.63 10.38
C ARG A 128 -19.47 -5.39 11.09
N ARG A 129 -19.65 -4.21 11.70
CA ARG A 129 -20.90 -3.83 12.34
C ARG A 129 -21.93 -3.31 11.34
N GLU A 130 -21.49 -2.89 10.17
CA GLU A 130 -22.39 -2.46 9.11
C GLU A 130 -23.13 -3.66 8.52
N ARG A 131 -24.43 -3.72 8.77
CA ARG A 131 -25.35 -4.74 8.23
C ARG A 131 -25.91 -4.30 6.87
N THR A 132 -25.10 -3.80 5.97
CA THR A 132 -25.58 -3.30 4.69
C THR A 132 -25.29 -4.30 3.58
N ASN A 133 -26.21 -4.44 2.66
CA ASN A 133 -25.98 -5.17 1.41
C ASN A 133 -25.07 -4.41 0.43
N ILE A 134 -24.45 -3.33 0.92
CA ILE A 134 -23.68 -2.41 0.07
C ILE A 134 -22.46 -3.12 -0.54
N TYR A 135 -21.75 -3.96 0.22
CA TYR A 135 -20.65 -4.77 -0.26
C TYR A 135 -21.08 -5.69 -1.41
N THR A 136 -22.16 -6.46 -1.19
CA THR A 136 -22.70 -7.39 -2.19
C THR A 136 -23.17 -6.65 -3.44
N LEU A 137 -23.77 -5.46 -3.28
CA LEU A 137 -24.19 -4.65 -4.41
C LEU A 137 -22.99 -4.20 -5.25
N TYR A 138 -21.97 -3.65 -4.61
CA TYR A 138 -20.77 -3.19 -5.33
C TYR A 138 -19.96 -4.34 -5.94
N GLU A 139 -19.89 -5.49 -5.29
CA GLU A 139 -19.24 -6.68 -5.86
C GLU A 139 -19.92 -7.15 -7.14
N ARG A 140 -21.25 -7.07 -7.21
CA ARG A 140 -21.98 -7.36 -8.44
C ARG A 140 -21.66 -6.33 -9.55
N ILE A 141 -21.59 -5.04 -9.19
CA ILE A 141 -21.21 -4.00 -10.14
C ILE A 141 -19.78 -4.23 -10.66
N LEU A 142 -18.84 -4.47 -9.75
CA LEU A 142 -17.43 -4.74 -10.10
C LEU A 142 -17.31 -5.96 -11.02
N ALA A 143 -18.05 -7.03 -10.74
CA ALA A 143 -18.09 -8.22 -11.60
C ALA A 143 -18.70 -7.93 -12.97
N THR A 144 -19.72 -7.05 -13.06
CA THR A 144 -20.31 -6.64 -14.34
C THR A 144 -19.33 -5.81 -15.19
N LEU A 145 -18.42 -5.08 -14.52
CA LEU A 145 -17.37 -4.27 -15.17
C LEU A 145 -16.07 -5.07 -15.41
N ASP A 146 -16.07 -6.37 -15.14
CA ASP A 146 -14.89 -7.27 -15.23
C ASP A 146 -13.68 -6.78 -14.44
N MET A 147 -13.91 -6.06 -13.33
CA MET A 147 -12.86 -5.52 -12.48
C MET A 147 -12.34 -6.58 -11.51
N LYS A 148 -11.03 -6.71 -11.41
CA LYS A 148 -10.38 -7.66 -10.50
C LYS A 148 -10.37 -7.12 -9.06
N VAL A 149 -10.89 -7.92 -8.14
CA VAL A 149 -11.02 -7.57 -6.72
C VAL A 149 -10.37 -8.66 -5.88
N TYR A 150 -9.50 -8.27 -4.96
CA TYR A 150 -8.95 -9.20 -3.98
C TYR A 150 -10.01 -9.68 -2.98
N ILE A 151 -9.86 -10.94 -2.55
CA ILE A 151 -10.79 -11.58 -1.61
C ILE A 151 -10.63 -10.99 -0.22
N SER A 152 -9.39 -10.67 0.18
CA SER A 152 -9.08 -10.11 1.48
C SER A 152 -9.63 -8.70 1.64
N ARG A 153 -10.30 -8.47 2.79
CA ARG A 153 -10.91 -7.18 3.14
C ARG A 153 -10.26 -6.65 4.40
N ILE A 154 -9.59 -5.50 4.28
CA ILE A 154 -8.92 -4.87 5.43
C ILE A 154 -9.95 -4.33 6.40
N GLN A 155 -9.94 -4.87 7.62
CA GLN A 155 -10.86 -4.49 8.66
C GLN A 155 -10.55 -3.11 9.21
N MET A 156 -11.59 -2.31 9.48
CA MET A 156 -11.46 -1.05 10.21
C MET A 156 -11.00 -1.32 11.65
N ARG A 157 -9.82 -0.84 12.00
CA ARG A 157 -9.22 -1.00 13.33
C ARG A 157 -8.62 0.33 13.81
N SER A 158 -8.95 0.76 15.02
CA SER A 158 -8.37 1.97 15.62
C SER A 158 -6.85 1.89 15.77
N LYS A 159 -6.30 0.68 15.84
CA LYS A 159 -4.85 0.44 15.92
C LYS A 159 -4.08 0.93 14.67
N PHE A 160 -4.73 1.01 13.50
CA PHE A 160 -4.10 1.59 12.30
C PHE A 160 -3.80 3.09 12.41
N SER A 161 -4.48 3.82 13.30
CA SER A 161 -4.20 5.23 13.56
C SER A 161 -3.10 5.45 14.62
N ARG A 162 -2.65 4.38 15.30
CA ARG A 162 -1.61 4.48 16.32
C ARG A 162 -0.24 4.40 15.66
N GLU A 163 0.51 5.47 15.79
CA GLU A 163 1.93 5.52 15.44
C GLU A 163 2.75 4.88 16.58
N LEU A 164 4.07 4.87 16.46
CA LEU A 164 5.00 4.25 17.39
C LEU A 164 4.60 4.37 18.87
N ALA A 165 4.54 3.20 19.47
CA ALA A 165 4.60 2.90 20.91
C ALA A 165 3.41 3.29 21.75
N ASP A 166 2.55 2.35 21.98
CA ASP A 166 1.93 2.19 23.28
C ASP A 166 3.03 1.87 24.34
N ALA A 167 2.76 2.15 25.60
CA ALA A 167 3.72 1.97 26.70
C ALA A 167 4.27 0.53 26.84
N ASP A 168 3.61 -0.46 26.21
CA ASP A 168 4.00 -1.87 26.18
C ASP A 168 4.96 -2.25 25.04
N GLY A 169 5.32 -1.29 24.17
CA GLY A 169 6.24 -1.52 23.04
C GLY A 169 5.61 -2.23 21.85
N THR A 170 4.29 -2.44 21.80
CA THR A 170 3.62 -3.08 20.67
C THR A 170 3.54 -2.13 19.49
N VAL A 171 3.97 -2.60 18.32
CA VAL A 171 3.97 -1.81 17.08
C VAL A 171 2.83 -2.26 16.18
N TYR A 172 1.94 -1.33 15.86
CA TYR A 172 0.83 -1.57 14.92
C TYR A 172 1.09 -0.97 13.55
N ARG A 173 1.61 0.25 13.51
CA ARG A 173 1.93 0.96 12.28
C ARG A 173 3.31 1.60 12.40
N SER A 174 4.23 1.18 11.56
CA SER A 174 5.59 1.73 11.51
C SER A 174 6.20 1.50 10.13
N THR A 175 7.15 2.36 9.78
CA THR A 175 8.00 2.20 8.60
C THR A 175 9.37 1.63 8.96
N LEU A 176 9.72 1.57 10.25
CA LEU A 176 11.00 1.03 10.76
C LEU A 176 10.86 -0.33 11.43
N PHE A 177 9.76 -0.53 12.14
CA PHE A 177 9.52 -1.72 12.91
C PHE A 177 8.49 -2.63 12.23
N ARG A 178 8.68 -3.93 12.41
CA ARG A 178 7.69 -4.92 11.99
C ARG A 178 6.43 -4.76 12.84
N SER A 179 5.29 -4.70 12.20
CA SER A 179 3.99 -4.70 12.89
C SER A 179 3.73 -6.02 13.61
N ASP A 180 2.91 -5.97 14.66
CA ASP A 180 2.48 -7.15 15.40
C ASP A 180 1.78 -8.17 14.49
N GLY A 181 2.25 -9.41 14.54
CA GLY A 181 1.76 -10.47 13.64
C GLY A 181 0.31 -10.88 13.90
N THR A 182 -0.17 -10.77 15.14
CA THR A 182 -1.57 -11.05 15.48
C THR A 182 -2.46 -9.96 14.91
N PHE A 183 -2.05 -8.70 15.06
CA PHE A 183 -2.74 -7.57 14.45
C PHE A 183 -2.82 -7.68 12.92
N LEU A 184 -1.73 -8.06 12.26
CA LEU A 184 -1.73 -8.25 10.80
C LEU A 184 -2.71 -9.33 10.34
N ARG A 185 -2.80 -10.45 11.08
CA ARG A 185 -3.78 -11.51 10.77
C ARG A 185 -5.22 -11.08 11.04
N GLU A 186 -5.47 -10.50 12.21
CA GLU A 186 -6.81 -10.06 12.61
C GLU A 186 -7.38 -8.94 11.75
N SER A 187 -6.54 -8.10 11.17
CA SER A 187 -6.93 -7.04 10.25
C SER A 187 -7.05 -7.48 8.80
N ALA A 188 -6.74 -8.74 8.49
CA ALA A 188 -6.61 -9.31 7.15
C ALA A 188 -5.47 -8.69 6.30
N MET A 189 -4.60 -7.87 6.89
CA MET A 189 -3.47 -7.28 6.17
C MET A 189 -2.49 -8.36 5.68
N ALA A 190 -2.22 -9.39 6.50
CA ALA A 190 -1.34 -10.48 6.09
C ALA A 190 -1.91 -11.22 4.86
N ALA A 191 -3.20 -11.55 4.88
CA ALA A 191 -3.85 -12.25 3.77
C ALA A 191 -3.84 -11.40 2.48
N LEU A 192 -4.10 -10.08 2.57
CA LEU A 192 -3.99 -9.19 1.42
C LEU A 192 -2.55 -9.15 0.85
N MET A 193 -1.56 -9.10 1.73
CA MET A 193 -0.16 -9.12 1.27
C MET A 193 0.20 -10.44 0.58
N ASP A 194 -0.30 -11.58 1.06
CA ASP A 194 -0.10 -12.88 0.41
C ASP A 194 -0.77 -12.92 -0.99
N GLU A 195 -1.97 -12.35 -1.14
CA GLU A 195 -2.62 -12.23 -2.44
C GLU A 195 -1.81 -11.33 -3.40
N ILE A 196 -1.32 -10.18 -2.91
CA ILE A 196 -0.47 -9.26 -3.70
C ILE A 196 0.83 -9.96 -4.11
N CYS A 197 1.54 -10.58 -3.18
CA CYS A 197 2.80 -11.30 -3.47
C CYS A 197 2.58 -12.40 -4.53
N THR A 198 1.50 -13.17 -4.39
CA THR A 198 1.12 -14.18 -5.39
C THR A 198 0.87 -13.55 -6.76
N THR A 199 0.18 -12.41 -6.81
CA THR A 199 -0.11 -11.70 -8.06
C THR A 199 1.15 -11.23 -8.78
N ILE A 200 2.12 -10.69 -8.03
CA ILE A 200 3.36 -10.13 -8.61
C ILE A 200 4.48 -11.17 -8.73
N GLY A 201 4.26 -12.39 -8.27
CA GLY A 201 5.18 -13.52 -8.47
C GLY A 201 6.37 -13.57 -7.50
N ILE A 202 6.19 -13.12 -6.23
CA ILE A 202 7.23 -13.15 -5.18
C ILE A 202 6.78 -13.90 -3.93
#